data_874d3335c51a273ead668cb21b19ad1c
#
_entry.id   874d3335c51a273ead668cb21b19ad1c
#
_cell.length_a   1.000
_cell.length_b   1.000
_cell.length_c   1.000
_cell.angle_alpha   90.00
_cell.angle_beta   90.00
_cell.angle_gamma   90.00
#
_symmetry.space_group_name_H-M   'P 1'
#
loop_
_entity.id
_entity.type
_entity.pdbx_description
1 polymer ?
#
loop_
_entity_poly.entity_id
_entity_poly.type
_entity_poly.pdbx_seq_one_letter_code
_entity_poly.pdbx_strand_id
1 'polypeptide(L)'
;MKRIVFFLFCMLFSFSFSAPGKDRSFFFVQLSDPRLGLCSEDGGFEREKQQFKQFIDAINRLKPAFVVISGNLVNDRGNAAQLAGFRELCRRIDSKIPIYLLPGACDVGDEASPEAVQDFIGRYGSDRFVFRK
;
A
#
# COMPACT_ATOMS: atom_id res chain seq x y z
N MET A 1 62.36 -18.04 -50.64
CA MET A 1 61.02 -17.38 -50.42
C MET A 1 60.57 -17.64 -49.00
N LYS A 2 60.72 -16.64 -48.13
CA LYS A 2 60.32 -16.75 -46.70
C LYS A 2 58.89 -16.27 -46.53
N ARG A 3 57.97 -17.17 -46.07
CA ARG A 3 56.59 -16.83 -45.75
C ARG A 3 56.59 -16.29 -44.35
N ILE A 4 56.28 -15.00 -44.19
CA ILE A 4 56.05 -14.35 -42.92
C ILE A 4 54.58 -14.61 -42.56
N VAL A 5 54.31 -15.39 -41.48
CA VAL A 5 52.98 -15.59 -40.93
C VAL A 5 52.76 -14.49 -39.91
N PHE A 6 51.83 -13.58 -40.22
CA PHE A 6 51.43 -12.51 -39.34
C PHE A 6 50.36 -13.07 -38.40
N PHE A 7 50.72 -13.31 -37.13
CA PHE A 7 49.74 -13.64 -36.08
C PHE A 7 49.09 -12.36 -35.62
N LEU A 8 47.86 -12.13 -36.08
CA LEU A 8 47.00 -11.05 -35.56
C LEU A 8 46.41 -11.48 -34.25
N PHE A 9 47.01 -11.05 -33.13
CA PHE A 9 46.48 -11.28 -31.78
C PHE A 9 45.30 -10.31 -31.52
N CYS A 10 44.07 -10.74 -31.82
CA CYS A 10 42.85 -10.02 -31.46
C CYS A 10 42.65 -10.11 -29.94
N MET A 11 43.15 -9.11 -29.23
CA MET A 11 42.84 -8.91 -27.81
C MET A 11 41.40 -8.43 -27.70
N LEU A 12 40.45 -9.36 -27.48
CA LEU A 12 39.08 -9.04 -27.15
C LEU A 12 39.05 -8.45 -25.72
N PHE A 13 39.13 -7.14 -25.65
CA PHE A 13 38.81 -6.40 -24.43
C PHE A 13 37.30 -6.53 -24.22
N SER A 14 36.90 -7.52 -23.42
CA SER A 14 35.51 -7.59 -22.91
C SER A 14 35.32 -6.44 -21.94
N PHE A 15 34.89 -5.28 -22.46
CA PHE A 15 34.34 -4.22 -21.63
C PHE A 15 33.01 -4.74 -21.07
N SER A 16 33.04 -5.26 -19.83
CA SER A 16 31.84 -5.45 -19.06
C SER A 16 31.26 -4.06 -18.74
N PHE A 17 30.39 -3.57 -19.63
CA PHE A 17 29.54 -2.43 -19.33
C PHE A 17 28.58 -2.89 -18.24
N SER A 18 28.92 -2.63 -16.98
CA SER A 18 27.96 -2.70 -15.89
C SER A 18 26.96 -1.60 -16.16
N ALA A 19 25.81 -1.95 -16.73
CA ALA A 19 24.72 -1.02 -16.88
C ALA A 19 24.40 -0.46 -15.47
N PRO A 20 24.35 0.88 -15.31
CA PRO A 20 23.93 1.45 -14.04
C PRO A 20 22.58 0.82 -13.70
N GLY A 21 22.46 0.25 -12.49
CA GLY A 21 21.24 -0.39 -12.05
C GLY A 21 20.07 0.56 -12.35
N LYS A 22 19.14 0.10 -13.17
CA LYS A 22 17.98 0.90 -13.56
C LYS A 22 17.22 1.16 -12.26
N ASP A 23 17.39 2.35 -11.70
CA ASP A 23 16.57 2.81 -10.57
C ASP A 23 15.12 2.64 -10.98
N ARG A 24 14.51 1.57 -10.47
CA ARG A 24 13.11 1.30 -10.75
C ARG A 24 12.32 2.31 -9.94
N SER A 25 11.96 3.42 -10.56
CA SER A 25 11.00 4.33 -9.98
C SER A 25 9.75 3.55 -9.59
N PHE A 26 9.23 3.79 -8.42
CA PHE A 26 7.98 3.22 -7.94
C PHE A 26 7.05 4.35 -7.50
N PHE A 27 5.78 4.05 -7.46
CA PHE A 27 4.80 4.94 -6.85
C PHE A 27 3.95 4.14 -5.86
N PHE A 28 3.39 4.83 -4.91
CA PHE A 28 2.42 4.31 -3.96
C PHE A 28 1.18 5.20 -3.95
N VAL A 29 0.10 4.68 -3.41
CA VAL A 29 -1.14 5.43 -3.23
C VAL A 29 -1.36 5.63 -1.73
N GLN A 30 -1.68 6.86 -1.35
CA GLN A 30 -2.15 7.19 -0.01
C GLN A 30 -3.62 7.58 -0.09
N LEU A 31 -4.43 6.98 0.77
CA LEU A 31 -5.81 7.35 1.03
C LEU A 31 -5.92 7.85 2.47
N SER A 32 -6.79 8.83 2.71
CA SER A 32 -7.11 9.30 4.05
C SER A 32 -8.61 9.26 4.27
N ASP A 33 -9.02 9.01 5.50
CA ASP A 33 -10.39 9.16 5.95
C ASP A 33 -11.44 8.40 5.11
N PRO A 34 -11.33 7.09 4.88
CA PRO A 34 -12.40 6.33 4.24
C PRO A 34 -13.69 6.36 5.06
N ARG A 35 -13.59 6.45 6.36
CA ARG A 35 -14.57 6.78 7.39
C ARG A 35 -15.97 6.21 7.13
N LEU A 36 -16.04 4.86 6.97
CA LEU A 36 -17.29 4.16 6.76
C LEU A 36 -18.28 4.48 7.89
N GLY A 37 -19.47 4.95 7.51
CA GLY A 37 -20.52 5.32 8.45
C GLY A 37 -20.60 6.80 8.82
N LEU A 38 -19.78 7.67 8.19
CA LEU A 38 -19.80 9.11 8.46
C LEU A 38 -21.12 9.77 8.04
N CYS A 39 -21.61 9.41 6.85
CA CYS A 39 -22.79 10.06 6.25
C CYS A 39 -24.10 9.32 6.51
N SER A 40 -24.12 8.41 7.48
CA SER A 40 -25.29 7.57 7.70
C SER A 40 -26.29 8.25 8.65
N GLU A 41 -27.37 8.79 8.13
CA GLU A 41 -28.54 9.15 8.92
C GLU A 41 -29.26 7.90 9.44
N ASP A 42 -29.14 6.77 8.75
CA ASP A 42 -29.83 5.50 9.03
C ASP A 42 -28.91 4.37 9.55
N GLY A 43 -27.68 4.68 9.97
CA GLY A 43 -26.69 3.66 10.41
C GLY A 43 -26.08 2.83 9.27
N GLY A 44 -26.45 3.09 8.02
CA GLY A 44 -25.85 2.46 6.84
C GLY A 44 -24.53 3.15 6.42
N PHE A 45 -23.81 2.56 5.51
CA PHE A 45 -22.57 3.12 4.94
C PHE A 45 -22.40 2.74 3.45
N GLU A 46 -23.52 2.58 2.75
CA GLU A 46 -23.51 2.15 1.35
C GLU A 46 -22.89 3.21 0.43
N ARG A 47 -23.04 4.50 0.75
CA ARG A 47 -22.45 5.59 0.00
C ARG A 47 -20.93 5.55 0.08
N GLU A 48 -20.38 5.44 1.28
CA GLU A 48 -18.94 5.35 1.51
C GLU A 48 -18.38 4.05 0.93
N LYS A 49 -19.11 2.94 1.02
CA LYS A 49 -18.74 1.68 0.34
C LYS A 49 -18.60 1.85 -1.16
N GLN A 50 -19.53 2.53 -1.81
CA GLN A 50 -19.48 2.79 -3.25
C GLN A 50 -18.29 3.67 -3.63
N GLN A 51 -18.03 4.73 -2.86
CA GLN A 51 -16.88 5.61 -3.07
C GLN A 51 -15.57 4.83 -2.89
N PHE A 52 -15.45 4.09 -1.80
CA PHE A 52 -14.24 3.30 -1.53
C PHE A 52 -14.02 2.21 -2.58
N LYS A 53 -15.09 1.61 -3.10
CA LYS A 53 -15.01 0.66 -4.21
C LYS A 53 -14.41 1.29 -5.47
N GLN A 54 -14.74 2.53 -5.81
CA GLN A 54 -14.14 3.23 -6.94
C GLN A 54 -12.62 3.42 -6.76
N PHE A 55 -12.17 3.72 -5.53
CA PHE A 55 -10.75 3.77 -5.20
C PHE A 55 -10.08 2.40 -5.36
N ILE A 56 -10.72 1.32 -4.90
CA ILE A 56 -10.21 -0.05 -5.07
C ILE A 56 -10.03 -0.39 -6.54
N ASP A 57 -11.02 -0.08 -7.37
CA ASP A 57 -10.97 -0.34 -8.81
C ASP A 57 -9.82 0.46 -9.47
N ALA A 58 -9.58 1.70 -9.03
CA ALA A 58 -8.46 2.51 -9.49
C ALA A 58 -7.11 1.93 -9.03
N ILE A 59 -6.98 1.54 -7.76
CA ILE A 59 -5.78 0.93 -7.19
C ILE A 59 -5.42 -0.36 -7.95
N ASN A 60 -6.39 -1.24 -8.17
CA ASN A 60 -6.18 -2.51 -8.86
C ASN A 60 -5.76 -2.32 -10.33
N ARG A 61 -6.23 -1.25 -10.98
CA ARG A 61 -5.82 -0.87 -12.34
C ARG A 61 -4.42 -0.26 -12.39
N LEU A 62 -4.11 0.63 -11.43
CA LEU A 62 -2.84 1.37 -11.38
C LEU A 62 -1.67 0.49 -10.92
N LYS A 63 -1.95 -0.52 -10.09
CA LYS A 63 -0.95 -1.45 -9.54
C LYS A 63 0.22 -0.73 -8.85
N PRO A 64 -0.03 0.09 -7.83
CA PRO A 64 1.02 0.76 -7.06
C PRO A 64 1.91 -0.28 -6.36
N ALA A 65 3.10 0.12 -5.94
CA ALA A 65 3.99 -0.71 -5.17
C ALA A 65 3.37 -1.11 -3.81
N PHE A 66 2.58 -0.21 -3.22
CA PHE A 66 1.80 -0.43 -2.01
C PHE A 66 0.73 0.67 -1.85
N VAL A 67 -0.18 0.47 -0.92
CA VAL A 67 -1.20 1.44 -0.51
C VAL A 67 -1.04 1.74 0.97
N VAL A 68 -1.12 3.02 1.33
CA VAL A 68 -1.23 3.48 2.72
C VAL A 68 -2.64 4.03 2.91
N ILE A 69 -3.35 3.55 3.92
CA ILE A 69 -4.63 4.13 4.33
C ILE A 69 -4.42 4.74 5.71
N SER A 70 -4.32 6.06 5.76
CA SER A 70 -4.22 6.81 7.01
C SER A 70 -5.63 7.08 7.54
N GLY A 71 -5.91 6.64 8.79
CA GLY A 71 -7.24 6.72 9.42
C GLY A 71 -7.92 8.09 9.24
N ASN A 72 -9.14 8.22 9.53
CA ASN A 72 -10.11 7.39 10.21
C ASN A 72 -10.68 6.27 9.31
N LEU A 73 -10.53 5.01 9.69
CA LEU A 73 -10.93 3.89 8.84
C LEU A 73 -12.45 3.69 8.85
N VAL A 74 -13.04 3.80 10.04
CA VAL A 74 -14.48 3.75 10.29
C VAL A 74 -14.90 4.94 11.15
N ASN A 75 -16.18 5.28 11.12
CA ASN A 75 -16.68 6.38 11.94
C ASN A 75 -16.83 6.00 13.42
N ASP A 76 -17.22 4.76 13.68
CA ASP A 76 -17.39 4.20 15.03
C ASP A 76 -16.61 2.89 15.15
N ARG A 77 -15.52 2.93 15.91
CA ARG A 77 -14.67 1.76 16.21
C ARG A 77 -15.38 0.66 17.01
N GLY A 78 -16.53 0.96 17.63
CA GLY A 78 -17.37 -0.01 18.32
C GLY A 78 -18.37 -0.70 17.38
N ASN A 79 -18.59 -0.18 16.19
CA ASN A 79 -19.58 -0.70 15.25
C ASN A 79 -19.04 -1.89 14.43
N ALA A 80 -19.47 -3.10 14.80
CA ALA A 80 -19.02 -4.33 14.17
C ALA A 80 -19.32 -4.39 12.66
N ALA A 81 -20.43 -3.80 12.21
CA ALA A 81 -20.79 -3.78 10.78
C ALA A 81 -19.87 -2.89 9.96
N GLN A 82 -19.49 -1.69 10.47
CA GLN A 82 -18.52 -0.80 9.83
C GLN A 82 -17.16 -1.46 9.75
N LEU A 83 -16.69 -2.08 10.84
CA LEU A 83 -15.42 -2.81 10.87
C LEU A 83 -15.39 -3.97 9.88
N ALA A 84 -16.46 -4.77 9.80
CA ALA A 84 -16.57 -5.88 8.86
C ALA A 84 -16.60 -5.38 7.41
N GLY A 85 -17.36 -4.32 7.14
CA GLY A 85 -17.46 -3.70 5.82
C GLY A 85 -16.14 -3.14 5.33
N PHE A 86 -15.37 -2.47 6.19
CA PHE A 86 -14.05 -1.96 5.86
C PHE A 86 -13.08 -3.11 5.49
N ARG A 87 -13.05 -4.17 6.32
CA ARG A 87 -12.21 -5.35 6.04
C ARG A 87 -12.59 -6.04 4.73
N GLU A 88 -13.88 -6.16 4.45
CA GLU A 88 -14.36 -6.74 3.19
C GLU A 88 -13.88 -5.94 1.99
N LEU A 89 -13.96 -4.62 2.06
CA LEU A 89 -13.48 -3.74 1.01
C LEU A 89 -11.97 -3.86 0.79
N CYS A 90 -11.17 -3.85 1.87
CA CYS A 90 -9.73 -4.04 1.76
C CYS A 90 -9.35 -5.38 1.08
N ARG A 91 -10.10 -6.45 1.32
CA ARG A 91 -9.87 -7.76 0.66
C ARG A 91 -10.10 -7.75 -0.85
N ARG A 92 -10.74 -6.74 -1.41
CA ARG A 92 -10.95 -6.57 -2.86
C ARG A 92 -9.76 -5.93 -3.56
N ILE A 93 -8.81 -5.39 -2.81
CA ILE A 93 -7.53 -4.94 -3.37
C ILE A 93 -6.73 -6.18 -3.75
N ASP A 94 -6.08 -6.15 -4.93
CA ASP A 94 -5.24 -7.26 -5.42
C ASP A 94 -4.24 -7.66 -4.33
N SER A 95 -4.22 -8.95 -3.97
CA SER A 95 -3.37 -9.49 -2.91
C SER A 95 -1.86 -9.28 -3.13
N LYS A 96 -1.46 -8.93 -4.35
CA LYS A 96 -0.08 -8.56 -4.69
C LYS A 96 0.28 -7.13 -4.29
N ILE A 97 -0.72 -6.31 -3.92
CA ILE A 97 -0.52 -4.92 -3.50
C ILE A 97 -0.58 -4.86 -1.97
N PRO A 98 0.56 -4.66 -1.29
CA PRO A 98 0.58 -4.49 0.16
C PRO A 98 -0.26 -3.30 0.60
N ILE A 99 -1.02 -3.48 1.69
CA ILE A 99 -1.82 -2.43 2.32
C ILE A 99 -1.25 -2.17 3.71
N TYR A 100 -1.05 -0.89 4.04
CA TYR A 100 -0.60 -0.43 5.33
C TYR A 100 -1.64 0.50 5.93
N LEU A 101 -2.13 0.17 7.12
CA LEU A 101 -3.18 0.90 7.82
C LEU A 101 -2.57 1.69 8.97
N LEU A 102 -2.91 2.97 9.06
CA LEU A 102 -2.52 3.84 10.16
C LEU A 102 -3.77 4.30 10.91
N PRO A 103 -3.74 4.41 12.25
CA PRO A 103 -4.88 4.87 13.01
C PRO A 103 -5.14 6.36 12.84
N GLY A 104 -6.40 6.75 12.94
CA GLY A 104 -6.86 8.13 13.12
C GLY A 104 -7.65 8.28 14.41
N ALA A 105 -8.13 9.49 14.72
CA ALA A 105 -8.87 9.78 15.96
C ALA A 105 -10.12 8.91 16.15
N CYS A 106 -10.87 8.60 15.09
CA CYS A 106 -12.02 7.70 15.18
C CYS A 106 -11.62 6.25 15.51
N ASP A 107 -10.38 5.86 15.21
CA ASP A 107 -9.90 4.50 15.41
C ASP A 107 -9.31 4.30 16.82
N VAL A 108 -8.66 5.31 17.41
CA VAL A 108 -7.96 5.21 18.71
C VAL A 108 -8.35 6.28 19.73
N GLY A 109 -9.19 7.27 19.35
CA GLY A 109 -9.55 8.44 20.16
C GLY A 109 -8.62 9.62 19.91
N ASP A 110 -9.08 10.82 20.29
CA ASP A 110 -8.30 12.07 20.15
C ASP A 110 -7.02 12.02 20.99
N GLU A 111 -7.10 11.47 22.18
CA GLU A 111 -5.97 11.14 23.03
C GLU A 111 -5.74 9.62 22.95
N ALA A 112 -4.91 9.19 21.99
CA ALA A 112 -4.64 7.79 21.74
C ALA A 112 -4.08 7.10 23.01
N SER A 113 -4.94 6.40 23.78
CA SER A 113 -4.46 5.62 24.91
C SER A 113 -3.68 4.39 24.44
N PRO A 114 -2.73 3.89 25.26
CA PRO A 114 -1.99 2.66 24.94
C PRO A 114 -2.94 1.48 24.63
N GLU A 115 -4.05 1.37 25.36
CA GLU A 115 -5.04 0.29 25.18
C GLU A 115 -5.76 0.43 23.83
N ALA A 116 -6.14 1.64 23.43
CA ALA A 116 -6.80 1.88 22.14
C ALA A 116 -5.84 1.59 20.97
N VAL A 117 -4.57 1.93 21.11
CA VAL A 117 -3.53 1.59 20.10
C VAL A 117 -3.34 0.07 20.03
N GLN A 118 -3.28 -0.63 21.17
CA GLN A 118 -3.16 -2.09 21.18
C GLN A 118 -4.40 -2.77 20.59
N ASP A 119 -5.60 -2.25 20.81
CA ASP A 119 -6.82 -2.75 20.17
C ASP A 119 -6.77 -2.55 18.65
N PHE A 120 -6.30 -1.40 18.18
CA PHE A 120 -6.07 -1.16 16.76
C PHE A 120 -5.07 -2.16 16.17
N ILE A 121 -3.93 -2.38 16.84
CA ILE A 121 -2.90 -3.34 16.41
C ILE A 121 -3.46 -4.75 16.37
N GLY A 122 -4.27 -5.14 17.35
CA GLY A 122 -4.94 -6.44 17.38
C GLY A 122 -5.93 -6.66 16.23
N ARG A 123 -6.53 -5.59 15.73
CA ARG A 123 -7.52 -5.63 14.64
C ARG A 123 -6.88 -5.57 13.25
N TYR A 124 -5.81 -4.78 13.07
CA TYR A 124 -5.31 -4.37 11.77
C TYR A 124 -3.82 -4.64 11.56
N GLY A 125 -3.09 -5.03 12.59
CA GLY A 125 -1.65 -5.21 12.56
C GLY A 125 -0.89 -3.95 13.01
N SER A 126 0.36 -3.83 12.60
CA SER A 126 1.23 -2.72 13.05
C SER A 126 0.63 -1.34 12.77
N ASP A 127 0.84 -0.43 13.71
CA ASP A 127 0.42 0.99 13.62
C ASP A 127 1.49 1.90 12.99
N ARG A 128 2.65 1.35 12.65
CA ARG A 128 3.78 2.09 12.07
C ARG A 128 4.61 1.22 11.14
N PHE A 129 5.19 1.83 10.11
CA PHE A 129 5.91 1.12 9.06
C PHE A 129 7.17 1.89 8.64
N VAL A 130 8.21 1.14 8.27
CA VAL A 130 9.43 1.68 7.67
C VAL A 130 9.65 0.94 6.35
N PHE A 131 9.78 1.69 5.28
CA PHE A 131 10.07 1.14 3.95
C PHE A 131 11.54 1.36 3.60
N ARG A 132 12.21 0.30 3.15
CA ARG A 132 13.56 0.37 2.60
C ARG A 132 13.53 -0.25 1.20
N LYS A 133 14.13 0.44 0.25
CA LYS A 133 14.26 -0.04 -1.13
C LYS A 133 15.74 -0.12 -1.52
#